data_bfa3655a2fba6e32b3cec3908d952b1a
#
_entry.id   bfa3655a2fba6e32b3cec3908d952b1a
#
_cell.length_a   1.000
_cell.length_b   1.000
_cell.length_c   1.000
_cell.angle_alpha   90.00
_cell.angle_beta   90.00
_cell.angle_gamma   90.00
#
_symmetry.space_group_name_H-M   'P 1'
#
loop_
_entity.id
_entity.type
_entity.pdbx_description
1 polymer ?
#
loop_
_entity_poly.entity_id
_entity_poly.type
_entity_poly.pdbx_seq_one_letter_code
_entity_poly.pdbx_strand_id
1 'polypeptide(L)'
;MKKIFRLIPPFICFLMACRSVDAQSPQFNHTTIYVVDMNKSADFYEKAMMLKRIPEPFHDNRHIWLKIGEHNQLHIVQGAKEITEHTINIHLAFSVPSVENFAKHLDELNVKYGNWAQDSKAPQVRPDGIKQIYLQDPDGYWIEVNDDKF
;
A
#
# COMPACT_ATOMS: atom_id res chain seq x y z
N MET A 1 25.37 -16.80 -82.25
CA MET A 1 25.50 -15.94 -81.10
C MET A 1 24.41 -16.33 -80.13
N LYS A 2 24.74 -17.11 -79.06
CA LYS A 2 23.74 -17.54 -78.03
C LYS A 2 23.79 -16.54 -76.87
N LYS A 3 22.66 -15.84 -76.60
CA LYS A 3 22.50 -14.94 -75.46
C LYS A 3 22.16 -15.77 -74.24
N ILE A 4 23.04 -15.76 -73.22
CA ILE A 4 22.82 -16.39 -71.91
C ILE A 4 22.08 -15.39 -71.06
N PHE A 5 20.79 -15.66 -70.76
CA PHE A 5 20.02 -14.93 -69.77
C PHE A 5 20.39 -15.46 -68.39
N ARG A 6 21.05 -14.63 -67.56
CA ARG A 6 21.25 -14.91 -66.12
C ARG A 6 20.01 -14.50 -65.39
N LEU A 7 19.28 -15.49 -64.86
CA LEU A 7 18.26 -15.27 -63.87
C LEU A 7 18.92 -14.88 -62.51
N ILE A 8 18.60 -13.69 -62.01
CA ILE A 8 18.96 -13.27 -60.63
C ILE A 8 17.83 -13.75 -59.73
N PRO A 9 18.11 -14.57 -58.68
CA PRO A 9 17.07 -15.00 -57.78
C PRO A 9 16.56 -13.80 -56.96
N PRO A 10 15.25 -13.73 -56.62
CA PRO A 10 14.71 -12.67 -55.78
C PRO A 10 15.24 -12.83 -54.36
N PHE A 11 15.89 -11.79 -53.88
CA PHE A 11 16.32 -11.68 -52.48
C PHE A 11 15.06 -11.47 -51.62
N ILE A 12 14.57 -12.53 -50.98
CA ILE A 12 13.44 -12.46 -50.00
C ILE A 12 13.99 -11.82 -48.73
N CYS A 13 13.71 -10.53 -48.58
CA CYS A 13 14.01 -9.80 -47.36
C CYS A 13 13.01 -10.27 -46.28
N PHE A 14 13.45 -11.14 -45.38
CA PHE A 14 12.67 -11.60 -44.22
C PHE A 14 12.64 -10.43 -43.23
N LEU A 15 11.59 -9.61 -43.28
CA LEU A 15 11.31 -8.60 -42.28
C LEU A 15 10.97 -9.33 -40.97
N MET A 16 11.96 -9.47 -40.07
CA MET A 16 11.72 -9.81 -38.67
C MET A 16 10.93 -8.67 -38.04
N ALA A 17 9.64 -8.88 -37.90
CA ALA A 17 8.81 -8.03 -37.06
C ALA A 17 9.28 -8.20 -35.59
N CYS A 18 10.17 -7.31 -35.15
CA CYS A 18 10.41 -7.15 -33.68
C CYS A 18 9.10 -6.77 -33.06
N ARG A 19 8.44 -7.72 -32.39
CA ARG A 19 7.35 -7.42 -31.46
C ARG A 19 8.02 -6.82 -30.23
N SER A 20 7.83 -5.52 -30.02
CA SER A 20 8.10 -4.90 -28.74
C SER A 20 7.19 -5.60 -27.72
N VAL A 21 7.80 -6.26 -26.75
CA VAL A 21 7.07 -6.71 -25.56
C VAL A 21 6.86 -5.45 -24.73
N ASP A 22 5.63 -4.89 -24.75
CA ASP A 22 5.25 -3.83 -23.84
C ASP A 22 5.23 -4.43 -22.42
N ALA A 23 6.34 -4.25 -21.70
CA ALA A 23 6.40 -4.58 -20.28
C ALA A 23 5.42 -3.66 -19.56
N GLN A 24 4.34 -4.24 -19.03
CA GLN A 24 3.37 -3.50 -18.24
C GLN A 24 4.01 -3.03 -16.94
N SER A 25 3.82 -1.76 -16.57
CA SER A 25 4.27 -1.24 -15.28
C SER A 25 3.52 -1.96 -14.15
N PRO A 26 4.23 -2.47 -13.12
CA PRO A 26 3.57 -3.10 -11.98
C PRO A 26 2.71 -2.09 -11.24
N GLN A 27 1.56 -2.55 -10.75
CA GLN A 27 0.64 -1.75 -9.93
C GLN A 27 0.68 -2.25 -8.50
N PHE A 28 0.66 -1.32 -7.53
CA PHE A 28 0.53 -1.70 -6.12
C PHE A 28 -0.84 -2.34 -5.90
N ASN A 29 -0.85 -3.51 -5.27
CA ASN A 29 -2.06 -4.30 -5.07
C ASN A 29 -2.45 -4.40 -3.58
N HIS A 30 -1.52 -4.83 -2.74
CA HIS A 30 -1.77 -4.98 -1.31
C HIS A 30 -0.49 -4.83 -0.49
N THR A 31 -0.68 -4.59 0.79
CA THR A 31 0.35 -4.74 1.82
C THR A 31 -0.08 -5.79 2.84
N THR A 32 0.87 -6.42 3.51
CA THR A 32 0.62 -7.43 4.54
C THR A 32 1.28 -7.04 5.83
N ILE A 33 0.56 -7.18 6.95
CA ILE A 33 1.09 -7.10 8.31
C ILE A 33 0.99 -8.47 8.99
N TYR A 34 2.00 -8.81 9.78
CA TYR A 34 2.06 -10.07 10.51
C TYR A 34 1.88 -9.81 11.99
N VAL A 35 0.79 -10.31 12.59
CA VAL A 35 0.27 -9.86 13.87
C VAL A 35 0.14 -10.98 14.89
N VAL A 36 0.12 -10.62 16.16
CA VAL A 36 -0.12 -11.54 17.28
C VAL A 36 -1.60 -11.93 17.34
N ASP A 37 -2.49 -10.96 17.20
CA ASP A 37 -3.96 -11.17 17.24
C ASP A 37 -4.63 -10.44 16.08
N MET A 38 -5.05 -11.22 15.07
CA MET A 38 -5.67 -10.64 13.86
C MET A 38 -7.00 -9.94 14.14
N ASN A 39 -7.76 -10.35 15.15
CA ASN A 39 -9.03 -9.71 15.46
C ASN A 39 -8.81 -8.34 16.11
N LYS A 40 -7.84 -8.24 17.03
CA LYS A 40 -7.47 -6.98 17.68
C LYS A 40 -6.95 -5.98 16.64
N SER A 41 -6.10 -6.44 15.71
CA SER A 41 -5.57 -5.58 14.65
C SER A 41 -6.66 -5.19 13.66
N ALA A 42 -7.53 -6.13 13.23
CA ALA A 42 -8.64 -5.82 12.35
C ALA A 42 -9.61 -4.81 12.98
N ASP A 43 -9.98 -5.00 14.24
CA ASP A 43 -10.83 -4.07 15.01
C ASP A 43 -10.23 -2.64 15.05
N PHE A 44 -8.92 -2.53 15.21
CA PHE A 44 -8.22 -1.25 15.15
C PHE A 44 -8.36 -0.60 13.78
N TYR A 45 -8.02 -1.33 12.70
CA TYR A 45 -8.10 -0.78 11.34
C TYR A 45 -9.55 -0.46 10.92
N GLU A 46 -10.53 -1.24 11.37
CA GLU A 46 -11.94 -0.97 11.11
C GLU A 46 -12.45 0.29 11.85
N LYS A 47 -12.03 0.49 13.10
CA LYS A 47 -12.49 1.61 13.93
C LYS A 47 -11.67 2.88 13.72
N ALA A 48 -10.34 2.79 13.84
CA ALA A 48 -9.45 3.94 13.77
C ALA A 48 -9.21 4.39 12.32
N MET A 49 -9.02 3.45 11.39
CA MET A 49 -8.74 3.76 9.99
C MET A 49 -9.99 3.66 9.09
N MET A 50 -11.16 3.28 9.65
CA MET A 50 -12.44 3.14 8.93
C MET A 50 -12.36 2.21 7.71
N LEU A 51 -11.44 1.24 7.71
CA LEU A 51 -11.34 0.25 6.66
C LEU A 51 -12.48 -0.77 6.77
N LYS A 52 -12.79 -1.44 5.66
CA LYS A 52 -13.89 -2.43 5.61
C LYS A 52 -13.35 -3.81 5.29
N ARG A 53 -13.84 -4.83 6.01
CA ARG A 53 -13.52 -6.23 5.69
C ARG A 53 -14.05 -6.61 4.32
N ILE A 54 -13.26 -7.40 3.63
CA ILE A 54 -13.61 -8.03 2.36
C ILE A 54 -13.39 -9.54 2.47
N PRO A 55 -14.03 -10.35 1.62
CA PRO A 55 -13.80 -11.79 1.59
C PRO A 55 -12.33 -12.13 1.34
N GLU A 56 -11.80 -13.09 2.10
CA GLU A 56 -10.49 -13.66 1.90
C GLU A 56 -10.65 -15.13 1.42
N PRO A 57 -9.76 -15.63 0.54
CA PRO A 57 -9.97 -16.93 -0.11
C PRO A 57 -9.44 -18.14 0.65
N PHE A 58 -8.65 -17.96 1.71
CA PHE A 58 -7.96 -19.04 2.40
C PHE A 58 -8.86 -19.81 3.37
N HIS A 59 -9.79 -19.11 4.06
CA HIS A 59 -10.70 -19.67 5.05
C HIS A 59 -10.01 -20.53 6.14
N ASP A 60 -8.80 -20.11 6.52
CA ASP A 60 -7.90 -20.87 7.41
C ASP A 60 -7.86 -20.33 8.84
N ASN A 61 -8.72 -19.35 9.17
CA ASN A 61 -8.78 -18.65 10.45
C ASN A 61 -7.46 -17.93 10.85
N ARG A 62 -6.63 -17.60 9.86
CA ARG A 62 -5.38 -16.87 10.05
C ARG A 62 -5.30 -15.56 9.28
N HIS A 63 -6.25 -15.30 8.40
CA HIS A 63 -6.25 -14.16 7.51
C HIS A 63 -7.50 -13.30 7.72
N ILE A 64 -7.32 -11.99 7.71
CA ILE A 64 -8.40 -10.99 7.55
C ILE A 64 -7.92 -10.01 6.49
N TRP A 65 -8.77 -9.73 5.51
CA TRP A 65 -8.48 -8.75 4.47
C TRP A 65 -9.36 -7.53 4.63
N LEU A 66 -8.74 -6.35 4.52
CA LEU A 66 -9.42 -5.06 4.57
C LEU A 66 -9.19 -4.30 3.27
N LYS A 67 -10.22 -3.59 2.81
CA LYS A 67 -10.15 -2.77 1.61
C LYS A 67 -9.47 -1.43 1.93
N ILE A 68 -8.47 -1.04 1.13
CA ILE A 68 -7.85 0.28 1.12
C ILE A 68 -8.22 0.98 -0.18
N GLY A 69 -8.94 2.12 -0.09
CA GLY A 69 -9.39 2.85 -1.28
C GLY A 69 -10.20 1.98 -2.23
N GLU A 70 -9.97 2.14 -3.53
CA GLU A 70 -10.75 1.44 -4.56
C GLU A 70 -10.16 0.08 -4.93
N HIS A 71 -8.83 -0.03 -5.01
CA HIS A 71 -8.15 -1.17 -5.63
C HIS A 71 -7.14 -1.89 -4.72
N ASN A 72 -6.77 -1.29 -3.58
CA ASN A 72 -5.73 -1.84 -2.72
C ASN A 72 -6.31 -2.53 -1.48
N GLN A 73 -5.51 -3.38 -0.86
CA GLN A 73 -5.92 -4.19 0.28
C GLN A 73 -4.84 -4.16 1.38
N LEU A 74 -5.29 -4.29 2.63
CA LEU A 74 -4.46 -4.64 3.77
C LEU A 74 -4.77 -6.10 4.14
N HIS A 75 -3.75 -6.95 4.11
CA HIS A 75 -3.85 -8.32 4.57
C HIS A 75 -3.28 -8.41 5.98
N ILE A 76 -4.08 -8.86 6.92
CA ILE A 76 -3.70 -9.12 8.31
C ILE A 76 -3.51 -10.61 8.45
N VAL A 77 -2.31 -11.04 8.83
CA VAL A 77 -1.96 -12.46 8.95
C VAL A 77 -1.53 -12.75 10.39
N GLN A 78 -2.26 -13.62 11.07
CA GLN A 78 -1.93 -14.03 12.44
C GLN A 78 -0.81 -15.06 12.46
N GLY A 79 0.10 -14.94 13.41
CA GLY A 79 1.16 -15.92 13.65
C GLY A 79 2.41 -15.36 14.31
N ALA A 80 2.50 -14.04 14.50
CA ALA A 80 3.57 -13.44 15.29
C ALA A 80 3.48 -13.93 16.74
N LYS A 81 4.63 -14.20 17.34
CA LYS A 81 4.70 -14.70 18.74
C LYS A 81 4.72 -13.57 19.74
N GLU A 82 5.19 -12.42 19.33
CA GLU A 82 5.34 -11.23 20.16
C GLU A 82 5.24 -9.97 19.29
N ILE A 83 4.92 -8.86 19.93
CA ILE A 83 4.95 -7.53 19.30
C ILE A 83 6.41 -7.11 19.18
N THR A 84 6.82 -6.73 17.95
CA THR A 84 8.18 -6.25 17.69
C THR A 84 8.20 -4.74 17.56
N GLU A 85 9.31 -4.12 17.96
CA GLU A 85 9.51 -2.69 17.73
C GLU A 85 9.75 -2.41 16.25
N HIS A 86 8.97 -1.51 15.68
CA HIS A 86 9.11 -1.03 14.32
C HIS A 86 9.64 0.39 14.30
N THR A 87 10.54 0.69 13.37
CA THR A 87 11.00 2.07 13.18
C THR A 87 9.94 2.89 12.45
N ILE A 88 9.70 4.13 12.89
CA ILE A 88 8.79 5.08 12.23
C ILE A 88 9.21 5.38 10.78
N ASN A 89 10.47 5.11 10.40
CA ASN A 89 10.95 5.27 9.03
C ASN A 89 10.34 4.26 8.04
N ILE A 90 9.69 3.20 8.56
CA ILE A 90 8.94 2.21 7.77
C ILE A 90 7.50 2.28 8.24
N HIS A 91 6.61 2.82 7.43
CA HIS A 91 5.21 3.02 7.79
C HIS A 91 4.27 2.80 6.60
N LEU A 92 3.01 2.54 6.92
CA LEU A 92 1.91 2.61 5.98
C LEU A 92 1.42 4.06 5.92
N ALA A 93 1.22 4.62 4.73
CA ALA A 93 0.70 5.97 4.58
C ALA A 93 -0.72 5.96 4.02
N PHE A 94 -1.61 6.75 4.64
CA PHE A 94 -3.00 6.93 4.23
C PHE A 94 -3.30 8.42 4.07
N SER A 95 -4.00 8.76 2.99
CA SER A 95 -4.44 10.12 2.75
C SER A 95 -5.88 10.32 3.23
N VAL A 96 -6.13 11.48 3.84
CA VAL A 96 -7.44 11.90 4.33
C VAL A 96 -7.75 13.33 3.87
N PRO A 97 -9.03 13.71 3.72
CA PRO A 97 -9.39 15.09 3.35
C PRO A 97 -8.94 16.16 4.35
N SER A 98 -8.80 15.80 5.64
CA SER A 98 -8.35 16.71 6.72
C SER A 98 -7.72 15.90 7.85
N VAL A 99 -6.43 16.15 8.09
CA VAL A 99 -5.68 15.56 9.21
C VAL A 99 -6.25 16.00 10.53
N GLU A 100 -6.73 17.26 10.67
CA GLU A 100 -7.31 17.75 11.90
C GLU A 100 -8.63 17.05 12.27
N ASN A 101 -9.47 16.77 11.28
CA ASN A 101 -10.72 16.04 11.53
C ASN A 101 -10.45 14.58 11.86
N PHE A 102 -9.46 13.99 11.20
CA PHE A 102 -9.02 12.62 11.50
C PHE A 102 -8.41 12.52 12.91
N ALA A 103 -7.61 13.49 13.33
CA ALA A 103 -7.06 13.58 14.68
C ALA A 103 -8.17 13.64 15.76
N LYS A 104 -9.26 14.40 15.52
CA LYS A 104 -10.43 14.42 16.42
C LYS A 104 -11.10 13.05 16.52
N HIS A 105 -11.24 12.34 15.40
CA HIS A 105 -11.76 10.97 15.40
C HIS A 105 -10.88 10.02 16.24
N LEU A 106 -9.56 10.13 16.14
CA LEU A 106 -8.65 9.35 16.98
C LEU A 106 -8.76 9.72 18.46
N ASP A 107 -8.97 11.01 18.79
CA ASP A 107 -9.21 11.47 20.17
C ASP A 107 -10.50 10.86 20.75
N GLU A 108 -11.59 10.81 19.99
CA GLU A 108 -12.86 10.18 20.39
C GLU A 108 -12.71 8.69 20.70
N LEU A 109 -11.81 8.01 19.97
CA LEU A 109 -11.48 6.60 20.18
C LEU A 109 -10.39 6.36 21.23
N ASN A 110 -9.82 7.42 21.82
CA ASN A 110 -8.67 7.35 22.72
C ASN A 110 -7.45 6.66 22.09
N VAL A 111 -7.27 6.79 20.77
CA VAL A 111 -6.10 6.28 20.06
C VAL A 111 -4.96 7.30 20.17
N LYS A 112 -3.77 6.84 20.55
CA LYS A 112 -2.59 7.69 20.64
C LYS A 112 -2.06 8.02 19.24
N TYR A 113 -1.72 9.29 19.02
CA TYR A 113 -1.06 9.76 17.81
C TYR A 113 -0.16 10.97 18.15
N GLY A 114 0.73 11.32 17.24
CA GLY A 114 1.60 12.48 17.39
C GLY A 114 2.22 12.92 16.07
N ASN A 115 3.09 13.91 16.15
CA ASN A 115 4.00 14.28 15.06
C ASN A 115 5.10 13.21 14.89
N TRP A 116 6.04 13.41 13.97
CA TRP A 116 7.18 12.51 13.77
C TRP A 116 7.98 12.24 15.05
N ALA A 117 8.24 13.27 15.86
CA ALA A 117 9.01 13.15 17.10
C ALA A 117 8.20 12.55 18.26
N GLN A 118 6.89 12.37 18.10
CA GLN A 118 5.95 11.88 19.14
C GLN A 118 5.91 12.78 20.40
N ASP A 119 6.26 14.05 20.26
CA ASP A 119 6.28 15.04 21.37
C ASP A 119 5.10 16.02 21.33
N SER A 120 4.29 15.99 20.27
CA SER A 120 3.12 16.86 20.08
C SER A 120 2.01 16.14 19.32
N LYS A 121 0.75 16.41 19.69
CA LYS A 121 -0.44 16.03 18.89
C LYS A 121 -0.73 16.95 17.71
N ALA A 122 -0.06 18.13 17.63
CA ALA A 122 -0.24 19.03 16.51
C ALA A 122 0.29 18.37 15.22
N PRO A 123 -0.48 18.41 14.12
CA PRO A 123 0.01 17.90 12.84
C PRO A 123 1.31 18.61 12.43
N GLN A 124 2.27 17.83 11.97
CA GLN A 124 3.50 18.34 11.40
C GLN A 124 3.27 18.73 9.94
N VAL A 125 3.80 19.88 9.54
CA VAL A 125 3.79 20.32 8.14
C VAL A 125 5.11 19.90 7.48
N ARG A 126 5.02 19.15 6.37
CA ARG A 126 6.15 18.76 5.54
C ARG A 126 6.66 19.97 4.72
N PRO A 127 7.90 19.94 4.18
CA PRO A 127 8.44 21.02 3.33
C PRO A 127 7.58 21.33 2.09
N ASP A 128 6.80 20.35 1.59
CA ASP A 128 5.88 20.49 0.47
C ASP A 128 4.49 21.02 0.88
N GLY A 129 4.29 21.32 2.18
CA GLY A 129 3.06 21.88 2.73
C GLY A 129 2.03 20.85 3.19
N ILE A 130 2.27 19.56 2.99
CA ILE A 130 1.41 18.48 3.43
C ILE A 130 1.45 18.34 4.95
N LYS A 131 0.29 18.24 5.59
CA LYS A 131 0.15 17.95 7.02
C LYS A 131 0.12 16.46 7.25
N GLN A 132 0.72 16.03 8.37
CA GLN A 132 0.79 14.61 8.72
C GLN A 132 0.79 14.39 10.23
N ILE A 133 0.26 13.25 10.65
CA ILE A 133 0.35 12.67 11.98
C ILE A 133 0.75 11.21 11.87
N TYR A 134 1.25 10.67 12.99
CA TYR A 134 1.70 9.28 13.09
C TYR A 134 1.05 8.59 14.27
N LEU A 135 0.68 7.32 14.08
CA LEU A 135 0.16 6.45 15.13
C LEU A 135 0.69 5.03 14.93
N GLN A 136 0.50 4.19 15.93
CA GLN A 136 0.83 2.77 15.83
C GLN A 136 -0.42 1.91 15.94
N ASP A 137 -0.41 0.82 15.19
CA ASP A 137 -1.39 -0.23 15.35
C ASP A 137 -1.10 -1.09 16.60
N PRO A 138 -1.96 -2.08 16.96
CA PRO A 138 -1.76 -2.93 18.14
C PRO A 138 -0.48 -3.78 18.13
N ASP A 139 0.12 -4.01 16.97
CA ASP A 139 1.36 -4.78 16.81
C ASP A 139 2.60 -3.90 16.60
N GLY A 140 2.43 -2.57 16.73
CA GLY A 140 3.52 -1.58 16.68
C GLY A 140 3.86 -1.12 15.27
N TYR A 141 3.12 -1.51 14.22
CA TYR A 141 3.33 -0.98 12.88
C TYR A 141 2.97 0.50 12.83
N TRP A 142 3.88 1.30 12.27
CA TRP A 142 3.66 2.71 12.10
C TRP A 142 2.72 3.02 10.95
N ILE A 143 1.87 4.01 11.17
CA ILE A 143 0.92 4.53 10.21
C ILE A 143 1.10 6.04 10.14
N GLU A 144 1.34 6.56 8.94
CA GLU A 144 1.23 7.98 8.63
C GLU A 144 -0.18 8.27 8.12
N VAL A 145 -0.77 9.36 8.59
CA VAL A 145 -2.00 9.92 8.02
C VAL A 145 -1.71 11.34 7.59
N ASN A 146 -1.94 11.64 6.32
CA ASN A 146 -1.64 12.92 5.70
C ASN A 146 -2.79 13.45 4.85
N ASP A 147 -2.71 14.73 4.40
CA ASP A 147 -3.72 15.38 3.54
C ASP A 147 -3.25 15.53 2.08
N ASP A 148 -2.30 14.68 1.64
CA ASP A 148 -1.85 14.62 0.26
C ASP A 148 -3.01 14.23 -0.67
N LYS A 149 -2.99 14.80 -1.88
CA LYS A 149 -4.02 14.57 -2.91
C LYS A 149 -3.38 13.91 -4.11
N PHE A 150 -3.79 12.69 -4.40
CA PHE A 150 -3.39 11.95 -5.59
C PHE A 150 -4.36 12.17 -6.75
#